data_0a8ee97d63921f42e68e29681700b1da
#
_entry.id   0a8ee97d63921f42e68e29681700b1da
#
_cell.length_a   1.000
_cell.length_b   1.000
_cell.length_c   1.000
_cell.angle_alpha   90.00
_cell.angle_beta   90.00
_cell.angle_gamma   90.00
#
_symmetry.space_group_name_H-M   'P 1'
#
loop_
_entity.id
_entity.type
_entity.pdbx_description
1 polymer ?
#
loop_
_entity_poly.entity_id
_entity_poly.type
_entity_poly.pdbx_seq_one_letter_code
_entity_poly.pdbx_strand_id
1 'polypeptide(L)'
;MKGIYTTSEIREKLLPIFASGPVEKAILFGSYAKGNPTRSSDVDILIDSKGKIKGIDFFGVLEDITEALSVPVDLIEASQIIDGSRTQLEIVETGVVIYERA
;
A
#
# COMPACT_ATOMS: atom_id res chain seq x y z
N MET A 1 2.40 10.88 -19.53
CA MET A 1 1.96 9.51 -19.31
C MET A 1 2.52 8.97 -18.00
N LYS A 2 1.68 8.32 -17.23
CA LYS A 2 2.16 7.69 -16.02
C LYS A 2 3.02 6.50 -16.35
N GLY A 3 4.23 6.50 -15.84
CA GLY A 3 5.12 5.38 -16.00
C GLY A 3 5.07 4.45 -14.79
N ILE A 4 6.14 3.71 -14.64
CA ILE A 4 6.32 2.81 -13.53
C ILE A 4 7.07 3.57 -12.44
N TYR A 5 6.57 3.49 -11.20
CA TYR A 5 7.19 4.17 -10.07
C TYR A 5 8.26 3.32 -9.41
N THR A 6 9.27 3.98 -8.84
CA THR A 6 10.18 3.32 -7.91
C THR A 6 9.55 3.28 -6.51
N THR A 7 10.09 2.44 -5.65
CA THR A 7 9.66 2.39 -4.25
C THR A 7 9.79 3.76 -3.59
N SER A 8 10.89 4.48 -3.87
CA SER A 8 11.09 5.82 -3.30
C SER A 8 10.03 6.80 -3.76
N GLU A 9 9.66 6.74 -5.04
CA GLU A 9 8.62 7.63 -5.57
C GLU A 9 7.27 7.34 -4.93
N ILE A 10 6.94 6.07 -4.76
CA ILE A 10 5.70 5.69 -4.10
C ILE A 10 5.69 6.19 -2.66
N ARG A 11 6.79 6.00 -1.94
CA ARG A 11 6.92 6.46 -0.57
C ARG A 11 6.68 7.96 -0.46
N GLU A 12 7.32 8.74 -1.33
CA GLU A 12 7.18 10.19 -1.30
C GLU A 12 5.77 10.65 -1.61
N LYS A 13 5.16 10.05 -2.62
CA LYS A 13 3.82 10.47 -3.04
C LYS A 13 2.76 10.14 -2.00
N LEU A 14 2.94 9.07 -1.24
CA LEU A 14 1.94 8.62 -0.29
C LEU A 14 2.17 9.13 1.13
N LEU A 15 3.35 9.68 1.42
CA LEU A 15 3.67 10.16 2.75
C LEU A 15 2.61 11.11 3.33
N PRO A 16 2.15 12.14 2.60
CA PRO A 16 1.14 13.05 3.17
C PRO A 16 -0.16 12.33 3.54
N ILE A 17 -0.53 11.33 2.76
CA ILE A 17 -1.78 10.58 3.01
C ILE A 17 -1.65 9.78 4.30
N PHE A 18 -0.54 9.04 4.45
CA PHE A 18 -0.34 8.22 5.65
C PHE A 18 -0.14 9.08 6.89
N ALA A 19 0.61 10.19 6.76
CA ALA A 19 0.93 11.02 7.90
C ALA A 19 -0.28 11.77 8.45
N SER A 20 -1.27 12.08 7.59
CA SER A 20 -2.44 12.84 8.01
C SER A 20 -3.58 11.98 8.53
N GLY A 21 -3.47 10.66 8.41
CA GLY A 21 -4.52 9.74 8.81
C GLY A 21 -4.08 8.84 9.96
N PRO A 22 -4.92 7.87 10.31
CA PRO A 22 -4.62 6.96 11.43
C PRO A 22 -3.77 5.76 11.04
N VAL A 23 -3.02 5.85 9.94
CA VAL A 23 -2.14 4.76 9.51
C VAL A 23 -0.91 4.74 10.40
N GLU A 24 -0.62 3.58 10.98
CA GLU A 24 0.56 3.38 11.80
C GLU A 24 1.74 2.85 10.98
N LYS A 25 1.45 2.06 9.96
CA LYS A 25 2.48 1.43 9.14
C LYS A 25 1.90 1.12 7.76
N ALA A 26 2.72 1.25 6.72
CA ALA A 26 2.33 0.84 5.37
C ALA A 26 3.46 0.04 4.75
N ILE A 27 3.08 -1.06 4.09
CA ILE A 27 4.03 -1.98 3.46
C ILE A 27 3.65 -2.13 1.99
N LEU A 28 4.62 -1.87 1.11
CA LEU A 28 4.49 -2.15 -0.31
C LEU A 28 4.91 -3.60 -0.53
N PHE A 29 4.14 -4.35 -1.31
CA PHE A 29 4.51 -5.74 -1.62
C PHE A 29 4.21 -6.04 -3.08
N GLY A 30 4.50 -7.26 -3.51
CA GLY A 30 4.26 -7.67 -4.88
C GLY A 30 5.29 -7.12 -5.86
N SER A 31 4.89 -6.96 -7.13
CA SER A 31 5.83 -6.65 -8.20
C SER A 31 6.54 -5.31 -8.04
N TYR A 32 5.85 -4.29 -7.54
CA TYR A 32 6.48 -3.00 -7.29
C TYR A 32 7.56 -3.10 -6.21
N ALA A 33 7.30 -3.87 -5.16
CA ALA A 33 8.28 -4.05 -4.09
C ALA A 33 9.50 -4.82 -4.57
N LYS A 34 9.29 -5.77 -5.48
CA LYS A 34 10.38 -6.58 -6.04
C LYS A 34 11.21 -5.81 -7.06
N GLY A 35 10.73 -4.66 -7.50
CA GLY A 35 11.46 -3.87 -8.49
C GLY A 35 11.27 -4.33 -9.92
N ASN A 36 10.26 -5.14 -10.19
CA ASN A 36 10.01 -5.64 -11.55
C ASN A 36 8.55 -5.46 -11.99
N PRO A 37 7.92 -4.28 -11.73
CA PRO A 37 6.57 -4.06 -12.19
C PRO A 37 6.51 -3.85 -13.70
N THR A 38 5.35 -4.12 -14.27
CA THR A 38 5.05 -3.78 -15.66
C THR A 38 3.97 -2.70 -15.66
N ARG A 39 3.63 -2.20 -16.85
CA ARG A 39 2.58 -1.18 -16.96
C ARG A 39 1.21 -1.69 -16.54
N SER A 40 1.02 -3.01 -16.54
CA SER A 40 -0.24 -3.61 -16.12
C SER A 40 -0.23 -4.06 -14.66
N SER A 41 0.87 -3.86 -13.94
CA SER A 41 0.95 -4.24 -12.54
C SER A 41 0.14 -3.29 -11.67
N ASP A 42 -0.55 -3.86 -10.66
CA ASP A 42 -1.18 -3.06 -9.62
C ASP A 42 -0.14 -2.72 -8.54
N VAL A 43 -0.38 -1.63 -7.83
CA VAL A 43 0.42 -1.29 -6.66
C VAL A 43 -0.24 -1.96 -5.46
N ASP A 44 0.45 -2.90 -4.83
CA ASP A 44 -0.09 -3.66 -3.70
C ASP A 44 0.41 -3.08 -2.39
N ILE A 45 -0.52 -2.63 -1.54
CA ILE A 45 -0.18 -1.96 -0.29
C ILE A 45 -0.99 -2.54 0.86
N LEU A 46 -0.30 -2.88 1.94
CA LEU A 46 -0.91 -3.23 3.21
C LEU A 46 -0.80 -2.02 4.14
N ILE A 47 -1.91 -1.61 4.75
CA ILE A 47 -1.87 -0.58 5.78
C ILE A 47 -2.28 -1.19 7.12
N ASP A 48 -1.58 -0.78 8.17
CA ASP A 48 -1.92 -1.16 9.54
C ASP A 48 -2.37 0.09 10.27
N SER A 49 -3.64 0.15 10.61
CA SER A 49 -4.23 1.29 11.31
C SER A 49 -4.66 0.89 12.73
N LYS A 50 -4.27 -0.29 13.19
CA LYS A 50 -4.74 -0.83 14.47
C LYS A 50 -6.26 -0.91 14.51
N GLY A 51 -6.86 -1.21 13.36
CA GLY A 51 -8.30 -1.35 13.22
C GLY A 51 -9.08 -0.04 13.16
N LYS A 52 -8.39 1.10 13.07
CA LYS A 52 -9.07 2.40 13.05
C LYS A 52 -9.67 2.73 11.68
N ILE A 53 -9.09 2.21 10.61
CA ILE A 53 -9.60 2.44 9.26
C ILE A 53 -10.47 1.27 8.85
N LYS A 54 -11.77 1.52 8.69
CA LYS A 54 -12.70 0.50 8.25
C LYS A 54 -13.92 1.15 7.63
N GLY A 55 -14.70 0.36 6.90
CA GLY A 55 -15.89 0.86 6.26
C GLY A 55 -15.57 1.93 5.23
N ILE A 56 -16.32 3.02 5.30
CA ILE A 56 -16.21 4.09 4.31
C ILE A 56 -14.84 4.80 4.38
N ASP A 57 -14.23 4.82 5.57
CA ASP A 57 -12.91 5.44 5.71
C ASP A 57 -11.85 4.70 4.92
N PHE A 58 -11.98 3.39 4.82
CA PHE A 58 -11.06 2.57 4.02
C PHE A 58 -11.12 2.99 2.55
N PHE A 59 -12.33 3.16 2.03
CA PHE A 59 -12.49 3.55 0.64
C PHE A 59 -11.96 4.95 0.38
N GLY A 60 -12.06 5.85 1.36
CA GLY A 60 -11.48 7.19 1.25
C GLY A 60 -9.96 7.14 1.10
N VAL A 61 -9.30 6.31 1.91
CA VAL A 61 -7.85 6.14 1.82
C VAL A 61 -7.47 5.54 0.46
N LEU A 62 -8.21 4.53 0.02
CA LEU A 62 -7.95 3.90 -1.28
C LEU A 62 -8.07 4.92 -2.41
N GLU A 63 -9.08 5.78 -2.37
CA GLU A 63 -9.27 6.80 -3.38
C GLU A 63 -8.12 7.79 -3.38
N ASP A 64 -7.70 8.24 -2.20
CA ASP A 64 -6.58 9.18 -2.09
C ASP A 64 -5.30 8.60 -2.66
N ILE A 65 -5.01 7.35 -2.37
CA ILE A 65 -3.81 6.68 -2.87
C ILE A 65 -3.90 6.51 -4.39
N THR A 66 -5.06 6.08 -4.88
CA THR A 66 -5.25 5.87 -6.32
C THR A 66 -5.07 7.18 -7.08
N GLU A 67 -5.60 8.29 -6.55
CA GLU A 67 -5.44 9.59 -7.19
C GLU A 67 -3.98 10.05 -7.17
N ALA A 68 -3.29 9.82 -6.05
CA ALA A 68 -1.90 10.24 -5.93
C ALA A 68 -1.00 9.51 -6.93
N LEU A 69 -1.26 8.24 -7.17
CA LEU A 69 -0.41 7.43 -8.05
C LEU A 69 -0.92 7.36 -9.48
N SER A 70 -2.21 7.57 -9.70
CA SER A 70 -2.87 7.47 -11.02
C SER A 70 -2.67 6.10 -11.67
N VAL A 71 -2.60 5.06 -10.87
CA VAL A 71 -2.54 3.66 -11.33
C VAL A 71 -3.41 2.82 -10.42
N PRO A 72 -3.81 1.61 -10.85
CA PRO A 72 -4.62 0.74 -10.01
C PRO A 72 -3.88 0.38 -8.72
N VAL A 73 -4.59 0.39 -7.61
CA VAL A 73 -4.03 0.09 -6.29
C VAL A 73 -4.86 -1.00 -5.64
N ASP A 74 -4.18 -2.01 -5.10
CA ASP A 74 -4.80 -3.05 -4.30
C ASP A 74 -4.42 -2.78 -2.84
N LEU A 75 -5.40 -2.33 -2.06
CA LEU A 75 -5.17 -1.90 -0.69
C LEU A 75 -5.82 -2.87 0.28
N ILE A 76 -5.06 -3.29 1.29
CA ILE A 76 -5.54 -4.22 2.31
C ILE A 76 -5.23 -3.64 3.69
N GLU A 77 -6.21 -3.71 4.60
CA GLU A 77 -5.95 -3.36 6.00
C GLU A 77 -5.46 -4.61 6.74
N ALA A 78 -4.47 -4.42 7.61
CA ALA A 78 -3.80 -5.55 8.27
C ALA A 78 -4.74 -6.52 8.96
N SER A 79 -5.86 -6.03 9.51
CA SER A 79 -6.83 -6.89 10.19
C SER A 79 -7.55 -7.84 9.24
N GLN A 80 -7.48 -7.59 7.94
CA GLN A 80 -8.14 -8.43 6.94
C GLN A 80 -7.25 -9.54 6.41
N ILE A 81 -5.99 -9.58 6.82
CA ILE A 81 -5.07 -10.62 6.36
C ILE A 81 -5.41 -11.94 7.01
N ILE A 82 -5.47 -12.98 6.18
CA ILE A 82 -5.74 -14.34 6.65
C ILE A 82 -4.41 -15.06 6.80
N ASP A 83 -4.16 -15.60 7.98
CA ASP A 83 -2.93 -16.35 8.25
C ASP A 83 -2.80 -17.53 7.29
N GLY A 84 -1.61 -17.68 6.70
CA GLY A 84 -1.32 -18.76 5.77
C GLY A 84 -1.81 -18.50 4.36
N SER A 85 -2.43 -17.35 4.10
CA SER A 85 -2.92 -17.02 2.78
C SER A 85 -1.75 -16.70 1.84
N ARG A 86 -2.03 -16.77 0.52
CA ARG A 86 -1.04 -16.36 -0.48
C ARG A 86 -0.63 -14.91 -0.28
N THR A 87 -1.58 -14.04 0.05
CA THR A 87 -1.29 -12.63 0.27
C THR A 87 -0.34 -12.43 1.43
N GLN A 88 -0.57 -13.12 2.55
CA GLN A 88 0.35 -13.02 3.68
C GLN A 88 1.75 -13.48 3.31
N LEU A 89 1.84 -14.60 2.58
CA LEU A 89 3.13 -15.11 2.16
C LEU A 89 3.86 -14.11 1.27
N GLU A 90 3.14 -13.50 0.34
CA GLU A 90 3.72 -12.51 -0.55
C GLU A 90 4.23 -11.30 0.22
N ILE A 91 3.48 -10.84 1.21
CA ILE A 91 3.91 -9.72 2.05
C ILE A 91 5.19 -10.07 2.80
N VAL A 92 5.26 -11.28 3.36
CA VAL A 92 6.45 -11.72 4.08
C VAL A 92 7.67 -11.80 3.13
N GLU A 93 7.46 -12.28 1.92
CA GLU A 93 8.56 -12.48 0.99
C GLU A 93 9.01 -11.21 0.29
N THR A 94 8.10 -10.30 -0.02
CA THR A 94 8.43 -9.13 -0.84
C THR A 94 8.25 -7.80 -0.14
N GLY A 95 7.64 -7.77 1.04
CA GLY A 95 7.23 -6.54 1.69
C GLY A 95 8.34 -5.56 1.98
N VAL A 96 8.11 -4.29 1.68
CA VAL A 96 9.02 -3.19 1.99
C VAL A 96 8.22 -2.14 2.75
N VAL A 97 8.69 -1.77 3.93
CA VAL A 97 8.02 -0.73 4.73
C VAL A 97 8.21 0.60 4.03
N ILE A 98 7.11 1.25 3.65
CA ILE A 98 7.16 2.56 3.01
C ILE A 98 6.70 3.68 3.95
N TYR A 99 6.12 3.34 5.09
CA TYR A 99 5.73 4.31 6.11
C TYR A 99 5.64 3.63 7.46
N GLU A 100 6.13 4.30 8.47
CA GLU A 100 6.00 3.80 9.83
C GLU A 100 5.97 5.00 10.78
N ARG A 101 4.92 5.08 11.59
CA ARG A 101 4.77 6.18 12.54
C ARG A 101 5.63 5.92 13.76
N ALA A 102 6.33 6.94 14.17
CA ALA A 102 7.20 6.84 15.34
C ALA A 102 6.41 6.81 16.64
#